data_50d23590a0c75d43909f97a05289d061
#
_entry.id   50d23590a0c75d43909f97a05289d061
#
_cell.length_a   1.000
_cell.length_b   1.000
_cell.length_c   1.000
_cell.angle_alpha   90.00
_cell.angle_beta   90.00
_cell.angle_gamma   90.00
#
_symmetry.space_group_name_H-M   'P 1'
#
loop_
_entity.id
_entity.type
_entity.pdbx_description
1 polymer ?
#
loop_
_entity_poly.entity_id
_entity_poly.type
_entity_poly.pdbx_seq_one_letter_code
_entity_poly.pdbx_strand_id
1 'polypeptide(L)'
;MLSVFVKKSYQSLEMTSINTMKQRFNLQVPSKSLSTGLLFLAIIFTSLFAQEGDPVKGKSLFNANCAACHQLDKKMTGPALRNVETRLSETEGLDRIWLNSWIRNSSALIKSGDAYANKIYAEYNGSAMTAFPQFSDEDINDILAYTAKEKAVPPVAVLGTSQSNIQSTGGVSQEIVLGALAILFALLALGLFLVNKTLRRFASANNVEIAEAVKRKSLWKAFIKNQFLMLVTAIFFLLSSAYFVYGYLSQVGVDQGYQPIQPIHYSHKIHAGDNGIDCKYCHSSARVSKHSGIPALNICMNCHKSIYEVSESTGNDEYSKEFYDGEIKKLYDAVGWDDANQKYTGKTKPVKWVRIHNLPDFAYFNHSQHVSVAGLECQTCHGPVEEMEVMYQFSPLTMGWCINCHRETNVKVQDNGYYEKIHEALSKKYGVEQLTAAQMGGLECGKCHY
;
A
#
# COMPACT_ATOMS: atom_id res chain seq x y z
N MET A 1 -30.06 20.22 52.41
CA MET A 1 -29.98 19.23 53.50
C MET A 1 -30.64 17.91 53.09
N LEU A 2 -30.35 17.38 51.89
CA LEU A 2 -30.96 16.09 51.45
C LEU A 2 -29.95 15.15 50.71
N SER A 3 -28.66 15.44 50.77
CA SER A 3 -27.63 14.63 50.03
C SER A 3 -26.71 13.81 50.96
N VAL A 4 -26.94 13.78 52.24
CA VAL A 4 -26.06 13.08 53.23
C VAL A 4 -26.68 11.76 53.73
N PHE A 5 -27.97 11.50 53.48
CA PHE A 5 -28.65 10.30 53.99
C PHE A 5 -28.64 9.07 53.09
N VAL A 6 -28.26 9.19 51.82
CA VAL A 6 -28.27 8.05 50.87
C VAL A 6 -26.97 7.26 50.85
N LYS A 7 -25.87 7.81 51.41
CA LYS A 7 -24.53 7.16 51.35
C LYS A 7 -24.23 6.22 52.52
N LYS A 8 -25.13 6.08 53.50
CA LYS A 8 -24.91 5.24 54.68
C LYS A 8 -25.68 3.91 54.70
N SER A 9 -26.57 3.68 53.72
CA SER A 9 -27.36 2.43 53.63
C SER A 9 -26.77 1.38 52.67
N TYR A 10 -25.76 1.72 51.88
CA TYR A 10 -25.18 0.77 50.94
C TYR A 10 -23.92 0.04 51.46
N GLN A 11 -23.37 0.45 52.57
CA GLN A 11 -22.16 -0.16 53.16
C GLN A 11 -22.39 -1.26 54.20
N SER A 12 -23.66 -1.49 54.61
CA SER A 12 -23.99 -2.51 55.63
C SER A 12 -24.49 -3.85 55.06
N LEU A 13 -24.67 -3.98 53.73
CA LEU A 13 -25.20 -5.20 53.10
C LEU A 13 -24.15 -6.06 52.42
N GLU A 14 -22.92 -5.59 52.24
CA GLU A 14 -21.84 -6.39 51.63
C GLU A 14 -20.92 -7.11 52.62
N MET A 15 -21.04 -6.83 53.91
CA MET A 15 -20.13 -7.45 54.92
C MET A 15 -20.70 -8.70 55.60
N THR A 16 -21.95 -9.10 55.29
CA THR A 16 -22.58 -10.30 55.92
C THR A 16 -22.57 -11.54 55.02
N SER A 17 -22.15 -11.43 53.76
CA SER A 17 -22.19 -12.57 52.81
C SER A 17 -20.86 -13.32 52.67
N ILE A 18 -19.74 -12.81 53.20
CA ILE A 18 -18.41 -13.41 53.03
C ILE A 18 -17.97 -14.33 54.20
N ASN A 19 -18.71 -14.30 55.34
CA ASN A 19 -18.26 -15.04 56.53
C ASN A 19 -18.95 -16.40 56.74
N THR A 20 -19.84 -16.86 55.88
CA THR A 20 -20.55 -18.13 56.05
C THR A 20 -20.06 -19.26 55.14
N MET A 21 -19.00 -19.08 54.35
CA MET A 21 -18.47 -20.11 53.46
C MET A 21 -17.07 -20.63 53.86
N LYS A 22 -16.59 -20.39 55.07
CA LYS A 22 -15.26 -20.83 55.54
C LYS A 22 -15.27 -21.92 56.62
N GLN A 23 -16.39 -22.62 56.84
CA GLN A 23 -16.44 -23.77 57.71
C GLN A 23 -17.11 -24.95 57.02
N ARG A 24 -16.33 -25.74 56.27
CA ARG A 24 -16.43 -27.19 56.04
C ARG A 24 -15.47 -27.58 54.91
N PHE A 25 -14.29 -28.01 55.26
CA PHE A 25 -13.57 -29.15 54.68
C PHE A 25 -12.14 -29.14 55.22
N ASN A 26 -12.04 -29.70 56.45
CA ASN A 26 -10.74 -30.09 56.98
C ASN A 26 -10.47 -31.54 56.53
N LEU A 27 -9.79 -31.71 55.41
CA LEU A 27 -9.20 -33.00 55.00
C LEU A 27 -7.73 -32.88 55.22
N GLN A 28 -7.26 -33.45 56.35
CA GLN A 28 -5.84 -33.71 56.60
C GLN A 28 -5.33 -34.76 55.59
N VAL A 29 -4.49 -34.34 54.65
CA VAL A 29 -3.72 -35.22 53.78
C VAL A 29 -2.25 -35.15 54.27
N PRO A 30 -1.58 -36.28 54.51
CA PRO A 30 -0.22 -36.30 55.04
C PRO A 30 0.78 -35.75 54.05
N SER A 31 1.57 -34.74 54.50
CA SER A 31 2.38 -33.86 53.68
C SER A 31 3.76 -34.37 53.25
N LYS A 32 3.97 -35.68 53.08
CA LYS A 32 5.29 -36.21 52.71
C LYS A 32 5.39 -37.04 51.41
N SER A 33 4.29 -37.27 50.69
CA SER A 33 4.35 -38.03 49.42
C SER A 33 3.92 -37.22 48.17
N LEU A 34 3.47 -35.95 48.34
CA LEU A 34 3.00 -35.12 47.25
C LEU A 34 4.10 -34.24 46.59
N SER A 35 5.20 -33.98 47.32
CA SER A 35 6.26 -33.11 46.82
C SER A 35 7.17 -33.78 45.78
N THR A 36 7.36 -35.13 45.89
CA THR A 36 8.20 -35.88 44.95
C THR A 36 7.48 -36.16 43.61
N GLY A 37 6.14 -36.33 43.59
CA GLY A 37 5.35 -36.53 42.40
C GLY A 37 5.22 -35.27 41.56
N LEU A 38 5.09 -34.09 42.20
CA LEU A 38 4.99 -32.82 41.50
C LEU A 38 6.34 -32.37 40.89
N LEU A 39 7.45 -32.73 41.51
CA LEU A 39 8.79 -32.43 40.99
C LEU A 39 9.11 -33.27 39.75
N PHE A 40 8.68 -34.53 39.70
CA PHE A 40 8.84 -35.42 38.53
C PHE A 40 7.91 -35.03 37.39
N LEU A 41 6.69 -34.55 37.69
CA LEU A 41 5.76 -34.05 36.67
C LEU A 41 6.23 -32.72 36.08
N ALA A 42 6.83 -31.83 36.89
CA ALA A 42 7.40 -30.55 36.43
C ALA A 42 8.64 -30.77 35.52
N ILE A 43 9.46 -31.79 35.78
CA ILE A 43 10.65 -32.11 34.97
C ILE A 43 10.24 -32.75 33.62
N ILE A 44 9.12 -33.48 33.57
CA ILE A 44 8.61 -34.06 32.31
C ILE A 44 7.93 -32.99 31.45
N PHE A 45 7.33 -31.95 32.05
CA PHE A 45 6.74 -30.83 31.28
C PHE A 45 7.76 -29.84 30.72
N THR A 46 8.97 -29.74 31.26
CA THR A 46 10.01 -28.86 30.75
C THR A 46 10.77 -29.40 29.54
N SER A 47 10.56 -30.68 29.18
CA SER A 47 11.22 -31.32 28.03
C SER A 47 10.42 -31.28 26.72
N LEU A 48 9.25 -30.61 26.68
CA LEU A 48 8.36 -30.57 25.51
C LEU A 48 8.24 -29.18 24.85
N PHE A 49 9.01 -28.20 25.30
CA PHE A 49 9.20 -26.99 24.48
C PHE A 49 10.35 -27.29 23.50
N ALA A 50 10.01 -27.95 22.38
CA ALA A 50 10.79 -27.79 21.16
C ALA A 50 10.95 -26.27 20.97
N GLN A 51 12.17 -25.81 20.83
CA GLN A 51 12.52 -24.40 20.69
C GLN A 51 11.85 -23.88 19.42
N GLU A 52 10.62 -23.36 19.56
CA GLU A 52 9.94 -22.65 18.48
C GLU A 52 10.78 -21.40 18.18
N GLY A 53 11.27 -21.28 16.95
CA GLY A 53 12.03 -20.12 16.52
C GLY A 53 11.19 -18.84 16.63
N ASP A 54 11.85 -17.67 16.80
CA ASP A 54 11.20 -16.36 16.83
C ASP A 54 10.82 -15.92 15.40
N PRO A 55 9.54 -15.88 15.02
CA PRO A 55 9.12 -15.48 13.67
C PRO A 55 9.35 -14.00 13.38
N VAL A 56 9.57 -13.14 14.38
CA VAL A 56 9.87 -11.71 14.18
C VAL A 56 11.33 -11.54 13.78
N LYS A 57 12.25 -12.19 14.50
CA LYS A 57 13.66 -12.26 14.13
C LYS A 57 13.83 -12.99 12.80
N GLY A 58 13.09 -14.09 12.59
CA GLY A 58 13.07 -14.85 11.35
C GLY A 58 12.64 -14.02 10.15
N LYS A 59 11.63 -13.15 10.28
CA LYS A 59 11.24 -12.20 9.23
C LYS A 59 12.37 -11.26 8.86
N SER A 60 13.11 -10.75 9.84
CA SER A 60 14.24 -9.85 9.59
C SER A 60 15.35 -10.57 8.82
N LEU A 61 15.72 -11.79 9.25
CA LEU A 61 16.73 -12.62 8.59
C LEU A 61 16.31 -13.02 7.18
N PHE A 62 15.05 -13.41 7.01
CA PHE A 62 14.46 -13.76 5.70
C PHE A 62 14.54 -12.56 4.73
N ASN A 63 14.09 -11.38 5.16
CA ASN A 63 14.10 -10.19 4.32
C ASN A 63 15.52 -9.74 3.94
N ALA A 64 16.49 -9.94 4.83
CA ALA A 64 17.87 -9.56 4.57
C ALA A 64 18.59 -10.52 3.61
N ASN A 65 18.26 -11.82 3.62
CA ASN A 65 19.09 -12.84 2.99
C ASN A 65 18.35 -13.72 1.97
N CYS A 66 17.04 -13.91 2.12
CA CYS A 66 16.25 -14.89 1.34
C CYS A 66 15.31 -14.22 0.34
N ALA A 67 14.75 -13.05 0.70
CA ALA A 67 13.69 -12.38 -0.06
C ALA A 67 14.11 -11.90 -1.45
N ALA A 68 15.41 -11.85 -1.73
CA ALA A 68 15.93 -11.55 -3.07
C ALA A 68 15.56 -12.61 -4.12
N CYS A 69 15.49 -13.88 -3.68
CA CYS A 69 15.26 -15.01 -4.58
C CYS A 69 13.99 -15.79 -4.23
N HIS A 70 13.43 -15.60 -3.04
CA HIS A 70 12.28 -16.36 -2.54
C HIS A 70 11.16 -15.46 -2.03
N GLN A 71 9.92 -15.84 -2.32
CA GLN A 71 8.72 -15.38 -1.64
C GLN A 71 8.08 -16.51 -0.86
N LEU A 72 7.19 -16.15 0.09
CA LEU A 72 6.47 -17.17 0.85
C LEU A 72 5.46 -17.91 -0.03
N ASP A 73 4.67 -17.19 -0.82
CA ASP A 73 3.49 -17.74 -1.49
C ASP A 73 3.63 -17.90 -3.02
N LYS A 74 4.70 -17.34 -3.62
CA LYS A 74 4.91 -17.39 -5.07
C LYS A 74 6.29 -17.94 -5.41
N LYS A 75 6.38 -18.67 -6.52
CA LYS A 75 7.66 -19.05 -7.15
C LYS A 75 8.31 -17.79 -7.71
N MET A 76 9.61 -17.62 -7.45
CA MET A 76 10.46 -16.58 -8.03
C MET A 76 11.68 -17.24 -8.70
N THR A 77 12.85 -16.61 -8.57
CA THR A 77 14.15 -17.23 -8.91
C THR A 77 14.35 -18.55 -8.18
N GLY A 78 13.83 -18.65 -6.94
CA GLY A 78 13.73 -19.87 -6.16
C GLY A 78 12.29 -20.28 -5.85
N PRO A 79 12.08 -21.44 -5.23
CA PRO A 79 10.75 -21.93 -4.85
C PRO A 79 10.08 -21.05 -3.80
N ALA A 80 8.72 -21.11 -3.76
CA ALA A 80 7.94 -20.53 -2.67
C ALA A 80 8.26 -21.24 -1.34
N LEU A 81 8.39 -20.47 -0.26
CA LEU A 81 8.87 -21.01 1.03
C LEU A 81 7.78 -21.09 2.11
N ARG A 82 6.49 -20.83 1.80
CA ARG A 82 5.41 -21.02 2.77
C ARG A 82 5.37 -22.47 3.22
N ASN A 83 5.42 -22.68 4.55
CA ASN A 83 5.43 -24.00 5.18
C ASN A 83 6.45 -24.97 4.54
N VAL A 84 7.63 -24.47 4.17
CA VAL A 84 8.63 -25.25 3.43
C VAL A 84 9.06 -26.49 4.18
N GLU A 85 9.25 -26.42 5.48
CA GLU A 85 9.64 -27.57 6.32
C GLU A 85 8.56 -28.66 6.30
N THR A 86 7.31 -28.30 6.62
CA THR A 86 6.18 -29.26 6.62
C THR A 86 5.99 -29.85 5.23
N ARG A 87 6.02 -29.02 4.20
CA ARG A 87 5.86 -29.47 2.82
C ARG A 87 6.95 -30.46 2.40
N LEU A 88 8.20 -30.18 2.68
CA LEU A 88 9.30 -31.10 2.32
C LEU A 88 9.27 -32.41 3.11
N SER A 89 8.89 -32.33 4.38
CA SER A 89 8.71 -33.52 5.23
C SER A 89 7.59 -34.41 4.71
N GLU A 90 6.45 -33.86 4.32
CA GLU A 90 5.28 -34.61 3.86
C GLU A 90 5.42 -35.12 2.42
N THR A 91 6.04 -34.35 1.51
CA THR A 91 6.08 -34.73 0.09
C THR A 91 7.33 -35.50 -0.30
N GLU A 92 8.47 -35.20 0.32
CA GLU A 92 9.78 -35.77 -0.08
C GLU A 92 10.45 -36.54 1.08
N GLY A 93 9.85 -36.57 2.29
CA GLY A 93 10.40 -37.24 3.45
C GLY A 93 11.70 -36.62 3.99
N LEU A 94 11.95 -35.32 3.67
CA LEU A 94 13.15 -34.61 4.08
C LEU A 94 12.95 -33.95 5.44
N ASP A 95 13.93 -34.10 6.30
CA ASP A 95 13.89 -33.55 7.65
C ASP A 95 14.56 -32.17 7.78
N ARG A 96 14.45 -31.59 8.96
CA ARG A 96 15.10 -30.32 9.30
C ARG A 96 16.62 -30.37 9.16
N ILE A 97 17.25 -31.50 9.39
CA ILE A 97 18.71 -31.63 9.26
C ILE A 97 19.13 -31.46 7.80
N TRP A 98 18.37 -32.05 6.89
CA TRP A 98 18.58 -31.86 5.46
C TRP A 98 18.41 -30.37 5.08
N LEU A 99 17.34 -29.73 5.57
CA LEU A 99 17.04 -28.33 5.26
C LEU A 99 18.11 -27.37 5.78
N ASN A 100 18.61 -27.60 7.00
CA ASN A 100 19.74 -26.84 7.56
C ASN A 100 21.01 -27.00 6.70
N SER A 101 21.28 -28.22 6.24
CA SER A 101 22.43 -28.51 5.38
C SER A 101 22.29 -27.83 4.01
N TRP A 102 21.08 -27.83 3.44
CA TRP A 102 20.76 -27.14 2.20
C TRP A 102 20.96 -25.62 2.31
N ILE A 103 20.42 -25.01 3.35
CA ILE A 103 20.55 -23.56 3.58
C ILE A 103 22.02 -23.16 3.76
N ARG A 104 22.77 -23.93 4.52
CA ARG A 104 24.18 -23.63 4.76
C ARG A 104 25.06 -23.83 3.54
N ASN A 105 24.84 -24.87 2.75
CA ASN A 105 25.62 -25.14 1.55
C ASN A 105 24.91 -26.06 0.55
N SER A 106 24.02 -25.51 -0.25
CA SER A 106 23.29 -26.25 -1.29
C SER A 106 24.22 -26.90 -2.31
N SER A 107 25.32 -26.21 -2.68
CA SER A 107 26.30 -26.73 -3.64
C SER A 107 27.00 -27.99 -3.16
N ALA A 108 27.21 -28.13 -1.85
CA ALA A 108 27.77 -29.36 -1.29
C ALA A 108 26.81 -30.56 -1.40
N LEU A 109 25.51 -30.32 -1.12
CA LEU A 109 24.48 -31.35 -1.28
C LEU A 109 24.27 -31.75 -2.75
N ILE A 110 24.32 -30.81 -3.69
CA ILE A 110 24.25 -31.10 -5.12
C ILE A 110 25.44 -32.00 -5.53
N LYS A 111 26.67 -31.64 -5.11
CA LYS A 111 27.88 -32.41 -5.41
C LYS A 111 27.92 -33.78 -4.74
N SER A 112 27.26 -33.97 -3.60
CA SER A 112 27.19 -35.27 -2.93
C SER A 112 26.30 -36.27 -3.66
N GLY A 113 25.54 -35.84 -4.67
CA GLY A 113 24.62 -36.70 -5.41
C GLY A 113 23.25 -36.85 -4.74
N ASP A 114 22.89 -35.97 -3.77
CA ASP A 114 21.57 -35.98 -3.16
C ASP A 114 20.46 -35.88 -4.21
N ALA A 115 19.50 -36.77 -4.18
CA ALA A 115 18.49 -36.92 -5.23
C ALA A 115 17.59 -35.68 -5.33
N TYR A 116 17.14 -35.12 -4.21
CA TYR A 116 16.27 -33.97 -4.20
C TYR A 116 17.04 -32.67 -4.51
N ALA A 117 18.26 -32.53 -4.00
CA ALA A 117 19.12 -31.41 -4.32
C ALA A 117 19.38 -31.31 -5.83
N ASN A 118 19.66 -32.43 -6.49
CA ASN A 118 19.88 -32.47 -7.95
C ASN A 118 18.59 -32.26 -8.73
N LYS A 119 17.43 -32.75 -8.24
CA LYS A 119 16.11 -32.50 -8.83
C LYS A 119 15.80 -31.00 -8.86
N ILE A 120 15.94 -30.31 -7.71
CA ILE A 120 15.71 -28.86 -7.62
C ILE A 120 16.74 -28.08 -8.46
N TYR A 121 18.00 -28.45 -8.42
CA TYR A 121 19.04 -27.83 -9.24
C TYR A 121 18.70 -27.88 -10.74
N ALA A 122 18.23 -29.01 -11.23
CA ALA A 122 17.80 -29.16 -12.62
C ALA A 122 16.50 -28.37 -12.91
N GLU A 123 15.54 -28.34 -11.99
CA GLU A 123 14.29 -27.60 -12.14
C GLU A 123 14.50 -26.08 -12.24
N TYR A 124 15.57 -25.58 -11.61
CA TYR A 124 15.93 -24.16 -11.63
C TYR A 124 17.12 -23.87 -12.57
N ASN A 125 17.18 -24.60 -13.70
CA ASN A 125 18.15 -24.37 -14.80
C ASN A 125 19.62 -24.38 -14.36
N GLY A 126 19.98 -25.23 -13.41
CA GLY A 126 21.36 -25.32 -12.92
C GLY A 126 21.77 -24.15 -12.01
N SER A 127 20.82 -23.40 -11.49
CA SER A 127 21.07 -22.30 -10.55
C SER A 127 21.15 -22.83 -9.12
N ALA A 128 22.34 -22.83 -8.53
CA ALA A 128 22.52 -23.23 -7.14
C ALA A 128 22.16 -22.09 -6.18
N MET A 129 21.46 -22.40 -5.09
CA MET A 129 21.16 -21.43 -4.03
C MET A 129 22.47 -20.93 -3.40
N THR A 130 22.53 -19.63 -3.07
CA THR A 130 23.66 -19.04 -2.33
C THR A 130 23.84 -19.74 -0.98
N ALA A 131 25.07 -20.06 -0.61
CA ALA A 131 25.40 -20.68 0.66
C ALA A 131 25.40 -19.65 1.81
N PHE A 132 24.87 -20.04 2.97
CA PHE A 132 24.80 -19.21 4.20
C PHE A 132 25.48 -19.94 5.38
N PRO A 133 26.80 -20.19 5.33
CA PRO A 133 27.51 -20.94 6.36
C PRO A 133 27.52 -20.24 7.73
N GLN A 134 27.24 -18.94 7.76
CA GLN A 134 27.20 -18.12 8.97
C GLN A 134 25.96 -18.32 9.83
N PHE A 135 24.89 -18.94 9.32
CA PHE A 135 23.65 -19.11 10.08
C PHE A 135 23.80 -20.23 11.11
N SER A 136 23.47 -19.91 12.35
CA SER A 136 23.30 -20.87 13.41
C SER A 136 22.03 -21.71 13.21
N ASP A 137 21.89 -22.81 13.95
CA ASP A 137 20.64 -23.58 13.96
C ASP A 137 19.46 -22.75 14.46
N GLU A 138 19.71 -21.84 15.40
CA GLU A 138 18.71 -20.91 15.93
C GLU A 138 18.24 -19.91 14.86
N ASP A 139 19.15 -19.31 14.09
CA ASP A 139 18.80 -18.39 13.01
C ASP A 139 17.95 -19.07 11.93
N ILE A 140 18.28 -20.33 11.59
CA ILE A 140 17.50 -21.11 10.63
C ILE A 140 16.13 -21.46 11.24
N ASN A 141 16.04 -21.82 12.51
CA ASN A 141 14.78 -22.06 13.19
C ASN A 141 13.89 -20.82 13.19
N ASP A 142 14.45 -19.65 13.44
CA ASP A 142 13.73 -18.37 13.38
C ASP A 142 13.18 -18.13 11.97
N ILE A 143 14.01 -18.34 10.93
CA ILE A 143 13.57 -18.22 9.53
C ILE A 143 12.45 -19.18 9.20
N LEU A 144 12.57 -20.45 9.61
CA LEU A 144 11.55 -21.47 9.35
C LEU A 144 10.25 -21.18 10.11
N ALA A 145 10.32 -20.69 11.35
CA ALA A 145 9.15 -20.22 12.10
C ALA A 145 8.43 -19.06 11.38
N TYR A 146 9.17 -18.16 10.74
CA TYR A 146 8.57 -17.13 9.91
C TYR A 146 7.88 -17.71 8.66
N THR A 147 8.49 -18.71 7.99
CA THR A 147 7.89 -19.33 6.80
C THR A 147 6.64 -20.13 7.14
N ALA A 148 6.54 -20.68 8.36
CA ALA A 148 5.39 -21.43 8.86
C ALA A 148 4.22 -20.53 9.31
N LYS A 149 4.44 -19.22 9.47
CA LYS A 149 3.38 -18.29 9.92
C LYS A 149 2.25 -18.27 8.89
N GLU A 150 1.02 -18.45 9.38
CA GLU A 150 -0.17 -18.33 8.52
C GLU A 150 -0.18 -17.04 7.73
N LYS A 151 -0.67 -17.11 6.49
CA LYS A 151 -0.87 -15.93 5.66
C LYS A 151 -1.86 -15.03 6.40
N ALA A 152 -1.37 -13.87 6.89
CA ALA A 152 -2.27 -12.83 7.33
C ALA A 152 -3.16 -12.53 6.12
N VAL A 153 -4.44 -12.89 6.22
CA VAL A 153 -5.45 -12.45 5.26
C VAL A 153 -5.42 -10.93 5.38
N PRO A 154 -4.97 -10.18 4.39
CA PRO A 154 -5.14 -8.74 4.43
C PRO A 154 -6.64 -8.54 4.60
N PRO A 155 -7.11 -7.59 5.42
CA PRO A 155 -8.49 -7.16 5.29
C PRO A 155 -8.64 -6.88 3.80
N VAL A 156 -9.61 -7.56 3.17
CA VAL A 156 -9.91 -7.42 1.76
C VAL A 156 -10.10 -5.91 1.56
N ALA A 157 -9.05 -5.23 1.13
CA ALA A 157 -9.21 -3.98 0.44
C ALA A 157 -9.93 -4.42 -0.83
N VAL A 158 -11.24 -4.31 -0.78
CA VAL A 158 -12.07 -4.30 -1.97
C VAL A 158 -11.45 -3.19 -2.80
N LEU A 159 -10.65 -3.59 -3.81
CA LEU A 159 -10.39 -2.73 -4.95
C LEU A 159 -11.74 -2.61 -5.67
N GLY A 160 -12.65 -1.90 -5.02
CA GLY A 160 -13.67 -1.20 -5.72
C GLY A 160 -12.92 -0.17 -6.53
N THR A 161 -13.05 -0.24 -7.83
CA THR A 161 -13.02 0.92 -8.70
C THR A 161 -13.66 2.06 -7.91
N SER A 162 -12.83 2.82 -7.23
CA SER A 162 -13.26 4.07 -6.62
C SER A 162 -13.44 5.07 -7.75
N GLN A 163 -14.56 4.92 -8.48
CA GLN A 163 -15.34 6.13 -8.71
C GLN A 163 -15.51 6.71 -7.31
N SER A 164 -14.90 7.85 -7.11
CA SER A 164 -14.99 8.67 -5.92
C SER A 164 -16.44 8.98 -5.61
N ASN A 165 -17.15 8.03 -5.01
CA ASN A 165 -18.32 8.33 -4.25
C ASN A 165 -17.82 8.92 -2.95
N ILE A 166 -17.65 10.23 -2.97
CA ILE A 166 -17.62 11.06 -1.76
C ILE A 166 -18.96 10.78 -1.08
N GLN A 167 -18.97 9.86 -0.16
CA GLN A 167 -20.06 9.70 0.78
C GLN A 167 -19.94 10.88 1.76
N SER A 168 -20.44 12.02 1.31
CA SER A 168 -20.72 13.13 2.19
C SER A 168 -21.80 12.65 3.17
N THR A 169 -21.45 12.58 4.42
CA THR A 169 -22.39 12.43 5.53
C THR A 169 -23.56 13.38 5.33
N GLY A 170 -24.75 12.84 4.95
CA GLY A 170 -26.02 13.50 5.10
C GLY A 170 -26.42 14.59 4.11
N GLY A 171 -25.67 14.85 3.06
CA GLY A 171 -26.03 15.80 2.00
C GLY A 171 -26.43 15.10 0.70
N VAL A 172 -27.51 15.58 0.07
CA VAL A 172 -27.92 15.13 -1.28
C VAL A 172 -26.73 15.38 -2.23
N SER A 173 -26.32 14.37 -3.01
CA SER A 173 -25.16 14.52 -3.91
C SER A 173 -25.36 15.71 -4.86
N GLN A 174 -24.30 16.45 -5.14
CA GLN A 174 -24.33 17.65 -5.99
C GLN A 174 -24.91 17.34 -7.37
N GLU A 175 -24.69 16.14 -7.89
CA GLU A 175 -25.23 15.67 -9.18
C GLU A 175 -26.75 15.49 -9.12
N ILE A 176 -27.29 14.99 -7.99
CA ILE A 176 -28.74 14.86 -7.80
C ILE A 176 -29.39 16.25 -7.69
N VAL A 177 -28.75 17.19 -6.99
CA VAL A 177 -29.22 18.59 -6.89
C VAL A 177 -29.25 19.26 -8.26
N LEU A 178 -28.15 19.12 -9.03
CA LEU A 178 -28.07 19.67 -10.38
C LEU A 178 -29.07 19.03 -11.34
N GLY A 179 -29.24 17.70 -11.26
CA GLY A 179 -30.23 16.97 -12.04
C GLY A 179 -31.67 17.39 -11.69
N ALA A 180 -32.01 17.51 -10.41
CA ALA A 180 -33.32 17.98 -9.95
C ALA A 180 -33.59 19.43 -10.40
N LEU A 181 -32.59 20.30 -10.32
CA LEU A 181 -32.69 21.68 -10.77
C LEU A 181 -32.93 21.76 -12.29
N ALA A 182 -32.21 20.97 -13.09
CA ALA A 182 -32.39 20.89 -14.53
C ALA A 182 -33.80 20.38 -14.91
N ILE A 183 -34.31 19.38 -14.22
CA ILE A 183 -35.67 18.86 -14.39
C ILE A 183 -36.71 19.94 -14.04
N LEU A 184 -36.51 20.65 -12.91
CA LEU A 184 -37.39 21.74 -12.50
C LEU A 184 -37.46 22.84 -13.57
N PHE A 185 -36.31 23.28 -14.07
CA PHE A 185 -36.27 24.29 -15.17
C PHE A 185 -36.92 23.80 -16.45
N ALA A 186 -36.73 22.52 -16.81
CA ALA A 186 -37.40 21.92 -17.98
C ALA A 186 -38.95 21.90 -17.81
N LEU A 187 -39.43 21.55 -16.62
CA LEU A 187 -40.86 21.54 -16.31
C LEU A 187 -41.44 22.97 -16.28
N LEU A 188 -40.73 23.95 -15.76
CA LEU A 188 -41.15 25.35 -15.80
C LEU A 188 -41.21 25.88 -17.25
N ALA A 189 -40.21 25.56 -18.07
CA ALA A 189 -40.20 25.94 -19.49
C ALA A 189 -41.35 25.28 -20.28
N LEU A 190 -41.62 24.00 -20.01
CA LEU A 190 -42.74 23.28 -20.57
C LEU A 190 -44.09 23.87 -20.13
N GLY A 191 -44.21 24.18 -18.82
CA GLY A 191 -45.41 24.84 -18.27
C GLY A 191 -45.70 26.19 -18.94
N LEU A 192 -44.66 27.04 -19.05
CA LEU A 192 -44.80 28.33 -19.77
C LEU A 192 -45.16 28.18 -21.24
N PHE A 193 -44.59 27.17 -21.91
CA PHE A 193 -44.94 26.86 -23.30
C PHE A 193 -46.38 26.42 -23.41
N LEU A 194 -46.87 25.54 -22.57
CA LEU A 194 -48.29 25.05 -22.58
C LEU A 194 -49.27 26.18 -22.28
N VAL A 195 -48.98 27.01 -21.23
CA VAL A 195 -49.77 28.18 -20.89
C VAL A 195 -49.87 29.14 -22.11
N ASN A 196 -48.74 29.45 -22.71
CA ASN A 196 -48.72 30.34 -23.89
C ASN A 196 -49.50 29.73 -25.08
N LYS A 197 -49.36 28.42 -25.29
CA LYS A 197 -50.11 27.69 -26.33
C LYS A 197 -51.64 27.72 -26.08
N THR A 198 -52.05 27.53 -24.82
CA THR A 198 -53.44 27.55 -24.39
C THR A 198 -54.06 28.95 -24.50
N LEU A 199 -53.35 29.97 -24.02
CA LEU A 199 -53.76 31.37 -24.13
C LEU A 199 -53.98 31.77 -25.61
N ARG A 200 -53.11 31.36 -26.52
CA ARG A 200 -53.23 31.61 -27.95
C ARG A 200 -54.46 30.92 -28.55
N ARG A 201 -54.80 29.70 -28.10
CA ARG A 201 -56.01 28.97 -28.54
C ARG A 201 -57.30 29.68 -28.05
N PHE A 202 -57.29 30.16 -26.78
CA PHE A 202 -58.40 30.93 -26.23
C PHE A 202 -58.60 32.26 -26.97
N ALA A 203 -57.50 32.98 -27.28
CA ALA A 203 -57.58 34.26 -27.99
C ALA A 203 -58.15 34.03 -29.42
N SER A 204 -57.72 32.97 -30.12
CA SER A 204 -58.25 32.63 -31.45
C SER A 204 -59.70 32.18 -31.43
N ALA A 205 -60.15 31.46 -30.39
CA ALA A 205 -61.54 31.00 -30.26
C ALA A 205 -62.52 32.16 -29.92
N ASN A 206 -62.06 33.23 -29.28
CA ASN A 206 -62.85 34.39 -28.91
C ASN A 206 -62.68 35.59 -29.90
N ASN A 207 -62.09 35.36 -31.07
CA ASN A 207 -61.84 36.39 -32.12
C ASN A 207 -61.11 37.64 -31.57
N VAL A 208 -60.29 37.47 -30.52
CA VAL A 208 -59.45 38.54 -29.99
C VAL A 208 -58.25 38.71 -30.92
N GLU A 209 -58.17 39.83 -31.64
CA GLU A 209 -56.98 40.18 -32.42
C GLU A 209 -55.80 40.33 -31.46
N ILE A 210 -54.85 39.41 -31.54
CA ILE A 210 -53.60 39.53 -30.84
C ILE A 210 -52.83 40.62 -31.53
N ALA A 211 -52.67 41.78 -30.84
CA ALA A 211 -51.96 42.94 -31.35
C ALA A 211 -50.63 42.56 -32.03
N GLU A 212 -50.28 43.19 -33.14
CA GLU A 212 -49.05 42.93 -33.91
C GLU A 212 -47.77 42.97 -33.07
N ALA A 213 -47.81 43.62 -31.89
CA ALA A 213 -46.73 43.63 -30.91
C ALA A 213 -46.33 42.21 -30.42
N VAL A 214 -47.19 41.18 -30.57
CA VAL A 214 -46.99 39.80 -30.19
C VAL A 214 -46.49 38.94 -31.37
N LYS A 215 -46.27 39.53 -32.57
CA LYS A 215 -45.53 38.87 -33.64
C LYS A 215 -44.16 38.43 -33.12
N ARG A 216 -43.89 37.12 -33.22
CA ARG A 216 -42.66 36.48 -32.73
C ARG A 216 -41.43 37.30 -33.09
N LYS A 217 -40.92 38.08 -32.13
CA LYS A 217 -39.54 38.58 -32.22
C LYS A 217 -38.61 37.38 -32.19
N SER A 218 -37.64 37.32 -33.08
CA SER A 218 -36.61 36.28 -33.01
C SER A 218 -36.14 36.20 -31.57
N LEU A 219 -36.11 34.99 -30.97
CA LEU A 219 -35.66 34.74 -29.58
C LEU A 219 -34.34 35.45 -29.31
N TRP A 220 -33.45 35.41 -30.29
CA TRP A 220 -32.15 36.09 -30.25
C TRP A 220 -32.28 37.61 -30.12
N LYS A 221 -33.18 38.25 -30.88
CA LYS A 221 -33.42 39.72 -30.74
C LYS A 221 -34.10 40.07 -29.41
N ALA A 222 -34.93 39.18 -28.87
CA ALA A 222 -35.52 39.37 -27.53
C ALA A 222 -34.48 39.22 -26.42
N PHE A 223 -33.59 38.25 -26.58
CA PHE A 223 -32.46 38.06 -25.67
C PHE A 223 -31.53 39.28 -25.63
N ILE A 224 -31.04 39.73 -26.77
CA ILE A 224 -30.10 40.87 -26.86
C ILE A 224 -30.74 42.18 -26.34
N LYS A 225 -32.07 42.37 -26.51
CA LYS A 225 -32.76 43.55 -26.01
C LYS A 225 -33.04 43.52 -24.50
N ASN A 226 -32.94 42.36 -23.89
CA ASN A 226 -33.14 42.21 -22.45
C ASN A 226 -31.79 42.42 -21.71
N GLN A 227 -31.56 43.67 -21.26
CA GLN A 227 -30.33 44.04 -20.56
C GLN A 227 -30.03 43.18 -19.32
N PHE A 228 -31.08 42.78 -18.59
CA PHE A 228 -30.92 41.93 -17.39
C PHE A 228 -30.42 40.52 -17.79
N LEU A 229 -31.04 39.95 -18.83
CA LEU A 229 -30.66 38.61 -19.30
C LEU A 229 -29.23 38.61 -19.88
N MET A 230 -28.88 39.67 -20.61
CA MET A 230 -27.53 39.85 -21.14
C MET A 230 -26.50 39.99 -20.00
N LEU A 231 -26.81 40.74 -18.95
CA LEU A 231 -25.95 40.90 -17.79
C LEU A 231 -25.74 39.56 -17.06
N VAL A 232 -26.83 38.81 -16.79
CA VAL A 232 -26.73 37.50 -16.14
C VAL A 232 -25.90 36.54 -16.98
N THR A 233 -26.12 36.53 -18.29
CA THR A 233 -25.34 35.65 -19.18
C THR A 233 -23.87 36.05 -19.22
N ALA A 234 -23.57 37.35 -19.25
CA ALA A 234 -22.19 37.84 -19.20
C ALA A 234 -21.49 37.45 -17.91
N ILE A 235 -22.17 37.59 -16.74
CA ILE A 235 -21.63 37.16 -15.44
C ILE A 235 -21.39 35.64 -15.44
N PHE A 236 -22.35 34.84 -15.95
CA PHE A 236 -22.21 33.42 -16.06
C PHE A 236 -20.99 32.99 -16.89
N PHE A 237 -20.81 33.59 -18.07
CA PHE A 237 -19.64 33.33 -18.92
C PHE A 237 -18.34 33.78 -18.26
N LEU A 238 -18.34 34.89 -17.57
CA LEU A 238 -17.17 35.40 -16.85
C LEU A 238 -16.78 34.41 -15.73
N LEU A 239 -17.71 33.99 -14.91
CA LEU A 239 -17.46 33.01 -13.82
C LEU A 239 -17.04 31.66 -14.37
N SER A 240 -17.70 31.16 -15.42
CA SER A 240 -17.31 29.91 -16.07
C SER A 240 -15.92 30.01 -16.69
N SER A 241 -15.60 31.10 -17.37
CA SER A 241 -14.27 31.35 -17.94
C SER A 241 -13.20 31.38 -16.82
N ALA A 242 -13.49 32.10 -15.75
CA ALA A 242 -12.59 32.16 -14.58
C ALA A 242 -12.34 30.77 -13.98
N TYR A 243 -13.39 29.94 -13.86
CA TYR A 243 -13.27 28.56 -13.37
C TYR A 243 -12.37 27.72 -14.29
N PHE A 244 -12.59 27.75 -15.60
CA PHE A 244 -11.78 26.97 -16.55
C PHE A 244 -10.34 27.47 -16.61
N VAL A 245 -10.13 28.80 -16.64
CA VAL A 245 -8.78 29.38 -16.62
C VAL A 245 -8.05 29.01 -15.33
N TYR A 246 -8.71 29.12 -14.19
CA TYR A 246 -8.14 28.72 -12.90
C TYR A 246 -7.79 27.24 -12.90
N GLY A 247 -8.70 26.36 -13.36
CA GLY A 247 -8.46 24.94 -13.46
C GLY A 247 -7.25 24.61 -14.35
N TYR A 248 -7.15 25.25 -15.51
CA TYR A 248 -6.01 25.09 -16.41
C TYR A 248 -4.69 25.57 -15.77
N LEU A 249 -4.68 26.77 -15.18
CA LEU A 249 -3.49 27.31 -14.53
C LEU A 249 -3.03 26.46 -13.34
N SER A 250 -3.97 25.82 -12.64
CA SER A 250 -3.67 24.92 -11.51
C SER A 250 -3.01 23.61 -11.95
N GLN A 251 -3.01 23.28 -13.23
CA GLN A 251 -2.30 22.12 -13.80
C GLN A 251 -0.89 22.46 -14.27
N VAL A 252 -0.49 23.71 -14.30
CA VAL A 252 0.85 24.12 -14.70
C VAL A 252 1.85 23.64 -13.65
N GLY A 253 2.86 22.89 -14.07
CA GLY A 253 3.86 22.29 -13.18
C GLY A 253 3.40 20.99 -12.48
N VAL A 254 2.26 20.42 -12.89
CA VAL A 254 1.83 19.09 -12.47
C VAL A 254 2.34 18.09 -13.49
N ASP A 255 3.32 17.28 -13.08
CA ASP A 255 4.03 16.35 -13.97
C ASP A 255 3.38 14.93 -13.99
N GLN A 256 2.08 14.84 -13.71
CA GLN A 256 1.36 13.56 -13.77
C GLN A 256 1.46 12.95 -15.17
N GLY A 257 1.84 11.67 -15.24
CA GLY A 257 2.09 10.97 -16.51
C GLY A 257 3.47 11.23 -17.10
N TYR A 258 4.35 12.00 -16.45
CA TYR A 258 5.72 12.22 -16.90
C TYR A 258 6.48 10.90 -16.93
N GLN A 259 6.99 10.55 -18.11
CA GLN A 259 7.62 9.27 -18.43
C GLN A 259 8.90 9.49 -19.26
N PRO A 260 10.00 9.87 -18.61
CA PRO A 260 11.25 10.15 -19.32
C PRO A 260 11.97 8.86 -19.76
N ILE A 261 12.71 8.95 -20.84
CA ILE A 261 13.62 7.88 -21.27
C ILE A 261 14.81 7.82 -20.29
N GLN A 262 15.08 6.63 -19.78
CA GLN A 262 16.18 6.36 -18.87
C GLN A 262 17.46 5.95 -19.63
N PRO A 263 18.66 6.21 -19.09
CA PRO A 263 19.92 5.80 -19.71
C PRO A 263 20.06 4.29 -19.90
N ILE A 264 19.51 3.52 -18.97
CA ILE A 264 19.35 2.06 -19.04
C ILE A 264 17.84 1.82 -18.89
N HIS A 265 17.25 1.12 -19.83
CA HIS A 265 15.85 0.72 -19.72
C HIS A 265 15.72 -0.29 -18.58
N TYR A 266 14.87 0.03 -17.60
CA TYR A 266 14.57 -0.83 -16.46
C TYR A 266 13.08 -1.08 -16.36
N SER A 267 12.67 -2.32 -16.58
CA SER A 267 11.29 -2.75 -16.49
C SER A 267 10.93 -3.13 -15.05
N HIS A 268 10.08 -2.34 -14.40
CA HIS A 268 9.50 -2.73 -13.11
C HIS A 268 8.54 -3.92 -13.28
N LYS A 269 7.86 -4.02 -14.43
CA LYS A 269 6.98 -5.14 -14.75
C LYS A 269 7.73 -6.47 -14.69
N ILE A 270 8.89 -6.58 -15.33
CA ILE A 270 9.70 -7.80 -15.30
C ILE A 270 10.20 -8.09 -13.87
N HIS A 271 10.71 -7.08 -13.16
CA HIS A 271 11.35 -7.29 -11.87
C HIS A 271 10.32 -7.44 -10.72
N ALA A 272 9.42 -6.48 -10.56
CA ALA A 272 8.45 -6.47 -9.46
C ALA A 272 7.16 -7.24 -9.81
N GLY A 273 6.73 -7.22 -11.07
CA GLY A 273 5.55 -7.94 -11.56
C GLY A 273 5.84 -9.43 -11.75
N ASP A 274 6.56 -9.76 -12.82
CA ASP A 274 6.74 -11.14 -13.25
C ASP A 274 7.61 -11.94 -12.26
N ASN A 275 8.71 -11.35 -11.77
CA ASN A 275 9.61 -11.99 -10.81
C ASN A 275 9.23 -11.71 -9.34
N GLY A 276 8.28 -10.81 -9.06
CA GLY A 276 7.76 -10.54 -7.73
C GLY A 276 8.79 -10.01 -6.72
N ILE A 277 9.83 -9.31 -7.19
CA ILE A 277 10.87 -8.73 -6.32
C ILE A 277 10.25 -7.58 -5.51
N ASP A 278 10.39 -7.64 -4.17
CA ASP A 278 9.86 -6.60 -3.27
C ASP A 278 10.52 -5.24 -3.55
N CYS A 279 9.70 -4.18 -3.59
CA CYS A 279 10.13 -2.80 -3.81
C CYS A 279 11.28 -2.39 -2.88
N LYS A 280 11.21 -2.82 -1.62
CA LYS A 280 12.18 -2.48 -0.56
C LYS A 280 13.51 -3.20 -0.69
N TYR A 281 13.60 -4.21 -1.56
CA TYR A 281 14.89 -4.83 -1.89
C TYR A 281 15.81 -3.84 -2.62
N CYS A 282 15.28 -3.16 -3.62
CA CYS A 282 16.02 -2.16 -4.39
C CYS A 282 15.94 -0.77 -3.73
N HIS A 283 14.77 -0.35 -3.27
CA HIS A 283 14.51 0.94 -2.63
C HIS A 283 14.53 0.86 -1.10
N SER A 284 15.56 0.21 -0.53
CA SER A 284 15.67 -0.05 0.91
C SER A 284 15.68 1.23 1.76
N SER A 285 16.21 2.33 1.22
CA SER A 285 16.26 3.64 1.91
C SER A 285 14.90 4.27 2.16
N ALA A 286 13.85 3.86 1.42
CA ALA A 286 12.48 4.34 1.66
C ALA A 286 11.97 4.06 3.09
N ARG A 287 12.51 3.04 3.76
CA ARG A 287 12.12 2.68 5.13
C ARG A 287 12.77 3.56 6.21
N VAL A 288 13.90 4.15 5.93
CA VAL A 288 14.75 4.79 6.95
C VAL A 288 15.17 6.21 6.59
N SER A 289 14.88 6.67 5.39
CA SER A 289 15.33 7.97 4.88
C SER A 289 14.16 8.82 4.36
N LYS A 290 14.42 10.11 4.26
CA LYS A 290 13.56 11.07 3.55
C LYS A 290 13.39 10.68 2.08
N HIS A 291 14.47 10.23 1.43
CA HIS A 291 14.47 9.84 0.03
C HIS A 291 14.51 8.32 -0.10
N SER A 292 13.71 7.76 -1.03
CA SER A 292 13.77 6.34 -1.34
C SER A 292 15.05 5.96 -2.10
N GLY A 293 15.60 6.90 -2.84
CA GLY A 293 16.82 6.71 -3.63
C GLY A 293 16.64 5.75 -4.81
N ILE A 294 17.50 5.92 -5.81
CA ILE A 294 17.73 4.92 -6.85
C ILE A 294 18.80 3.98 -6.32
N PRO A 295 18.61 2.64 -6.40
CA PRO A 295 19.59 1.70 -5.88
C PRO A 295 20.95 1.85 -6.60
N ALA A 296 22.02 1.66 -5.86
CA ALA A 296 23.35 1.59 -6.48
C ALA A 296 23.45 0.35 -7.37
N LEU A 297 24.20 0.44 -8.48
CA LEU A 297 24.25 -0.61 -9.50
C LEU A 297 24.75 -1.98 -9.00
N ASN A 298 25.46 -2.01 -7.86
CA ASN A 298 25.85 -3.27 -7.23
C ASN A 298 24.66 -4.12 -6.77
N ILE A 299 23.51 -3.49 -6.48
CA ILE A 299 22.27 -4.21 -6.15
C ILE A 299 21.78 -4.99 -7.37
N CYS A 300 21.84 -4.40 -8.56
CA CYS A 300 21.51 -5.07 -9.82
C CYS A 300 22.42 -6.31 -10.04
N MET A 301 23.70 -6.16 -9.74
CA MET A 301 24.71 -7.21 -9.89
C MET A 301 24.57 -8.37 -8.90
N ASN A 302 23.73 -8.27 -7.89
CA ASN A 302 23.42 -9.44 -7.03
C ASN A 302 22.78 -10.58 -7.84
N CYS A 303 22.01 -10.25 -8.87
CA CYS A 303 21.38 -11.21 -9.78
C CYS A 303 22.06 -11.24 -11.16
N HIS A 304 22.38 -10.06 -11.72
CA HIS A 304 22.92 -9.96 -13.08
C HIS A 304 24.35 -10.45 -13.25
N LYS A 305 25.06 -10.89 -12.22
CA LYS A 305 26.26 -11.72 -12.38
C LYS A 305 25.97 -13.09 -12.98
N SER A 306 24.76 -13.61 -12.77
CA SER A 306 24.34 -14.93 -13.24
C SER A 306 23.25 -14.83 -14.33
N ILE A 307 22.59 -13.68 -14.46
CA ILE A 307 21.53 -13.42 -15.42
C ILE A 307 22.06 -12.42 -16.45
N TYR A 308 22.67 -12.95 -17.51
CA TYR A 308 23.33 -12.17 -18.57
C TYR A 308 22.44 -11.95 -19.79
N GLU A 309 21.33 -12.66 -19.88
CA GLU A 309 20.32 -12.54 -20.93
C GLU A 309 18.93 -12.81 -20.38
N VAL A 310 17.89 -12.35 -21.09
CA VAL A 310 16.51 -12.68 -20.78
C VAL A 310 16.05 -13.92 -21.54
N SER A 311 14.97 -14.56 -21.08
CA SER A 311 14.36 -15.68 -21.77
C SER A 311 13.67 -15.23 -23.07
N GLU A 312 13.54 -16.12 -24.06
CA GLU A 312 12.80 -15.84 -25.30
C GLU A 312 11.36 -15.39 -25.03
N SER A 313 10.73 -15.90 -23.96
CA SER A 313 9.36 -15.56 -23.57
C SER A 313 9.23 -14.17 -22.90
N THR A 314 10.33 -13.51 -22.57
CA THR A 314 10.32 -12.17 -21.96
C THR A 314 10.14 -11.08 -23.00
N GLY A 315 10.63 -11.31 -24.23
CA GLY A 315 10.46 -10.39 -25.34
C GLY A 315 8.98 -10.25 -25.77
N ASN A 316 8.63 -9.08 -26.27
CA ASN A 316 7.33 -8.77 -26.83
C ASN A 316 7.50 -7.94 -28.11
N ASP A 317 6.37 -7.56 -28.76
CA ASP A 317 6.38 -6.81 -30.04
C ASP A 317 7.04 -5.42 -29.90
N GLU A 318 7.03 -4.82 -28.72
CA GLU A 318 7.60 -3.48 -28.45
C GLU A 318 9.06 -3.56 -27.98
N TYR A 319 9.38 -4.57 -27.16
CA TYR A 319 10.70 -4.76 -26.57
C TYR A 319 11.16 -6.20 -26.80
N SER A 320 12.03 -6.40 -27.81
CA SER A 320 12.54 -7.73 -28.14
C SER A 320 13.53 -8.26 -27.10
N LYS A 321 13.84 -9.56 -27.17
CA LYS A 321 14.90 -10.17 -26.35
C LYS A 321 16.23 -9.43 -26.52
N GLU A 322 16.60 -9.13 -27.75
CA GLU A 322 17.86 -8.45 -28.07
C GLU A 322 17.92 -7.04 -27.47
N PHE A 323 16.76 -6.36 -27.39
CA PHE A 323 16.68 -5.07 -26.71
C PHE A 323 17.03 -5.22 -25.23
N TYR A 324 16.39 -6.13 -24.52
CA TYR A 324 16.67 -6.34 -23.07
C TYR A 324 18.09 -6.81 -22.83
N ASP A 325 18.61 -7.73 -23.64
CA ASP A 325 20.00 -8.19 -23.55
C ASP A 325 20.99 -7.03 -23.77
N GLY A 326 20.63 -6.10 -24.67
CA GLY A 326 21.37 -4.86 -24.89
C GLY A 326 21.40 -3.94 -23.66
N GLU A 327 20.27 -3.87 -22.93
CA GLU A 327 20.18 -3.07 -21.70
C GLU A 327 20.99 -3.70 -20.55
N ILE A 328 21.02 -5.04 -20.44
CA ILE A 328 21.92 -5.74 -19.50
C ILE A 328 23.39 -5.44 -19.80
N LYS A 329 23.77 -5.39 -21.08
CA LYS A 329 25.15 -5.02 -21.49
C LYS A 329 25.49 -3.58 -21.09
N LYS A 330 24.53 -2.63 -21.18
CA LYS A 330 24.76 -1.26 -20.67
C LYS A 330 24.99 -1.24 -19.15
N LEU A 331 24.31 -2.11 -18.39
CA LEU A 331 24.59 -2.28 -16.97
C LEU A 331 26.02 -2.78 -16.76
N TYR A 332 26.46 -3.80 -17.50
CA TYR A 332 27.82 -4.34 -17.40
C TYR A 332 28.87 -3.29 -17.72
N ASP A 333 28.66 -2.51 -18.77
CA ASP A 333 29.52 -1.38 -19.12
C ASP A 333 29.62 -0.34 -18.02
N ALA A 334 28.46 -0.05 -17.35
CA ALA A 334 28.42 0.93 -16.29
C ALA A 334 29.17 0.48 -15.02
N VAL A 335 29.05 -0.79 -14.66
CA VAL A 335 29.73 -1.34 -13.47
C VAL A 335 31.12 -1.88 -13.77
N GLY A 336 31.51 -1.95 -15.05
CA GLY A 336 32.79 -2.54 -15.48
C GLY A 336 32.86 -4.05 -15.26
N TRP A 337 31.78 -4.77 -15.54
CA TRP A 337 31.72 -6.22 -15.44
C TRP A 337 32.15 -6.88 -16.73
N ASP A 338 33.11 -7.78 -16.63
CA ASP A 338 33.56 -8.67 -17.73
C ASP A 338 32.87 -10.02 -17.54
N ASP A 339 31.83 -10.24 -18.34
CA ASP A 339 31.03 -11.45 -18.24
C ASP A 339 31.79 -12.71 -18.65
N ALA A 340 32.67 -12.62 -19.64
CA ALA A 340 33.49 -13.75 -20.10
C ALA A 340 34.44 -14.25 -19.00
N ASN A 341 35.01 -13.33 -18.21
CA ASN A 341 35.95 -13.64 -17.14
C ASN A 341 35.31 -13.60 -15.73
N GLN A 342 34.02 -13.31 -15.64
CA GLN A 342 33.24 -13.23 -14.40
C GLN A 342 33.91 -12.36 -13.32
N LYS A 343 34.41 -11.18 -13.71
CA LYS A 343 35.14 -10.27 -12.82
C LYS A 343 34.93 -8.80 -13.15
N TYR A 344 35.12 -7.96 -12.15
CA TYR A 344 35.13 -6.51 -12.35
C TYR A 344 36.48 -6.04 -12.94
N THR A 345 36.41 -5.24 -13.98
CA THR A 345 37.57 -4.62 -14.62
C THR A 345 38.06 -3.37 -13.90
N GLY A 346 37.26 -2.81 -12.98
CA GLY A 346 37.54 -1.53 -12.32
C GLY A 346 37.23 -0.29 -13.18
N LYS A 347 36.85 -0.46 -14.43
CA LYS A 347 36.47 0.64 -15.34
C LYS A 347 34.96 0.89 -15.23
N THR A 348 34.55 1.81 -14.38
CA THR A 348 33.13 2.11 -14.14
C THR A 348 32.72 3.41 -14.83
N LYS A 349 31.42 3.53 -15.16
CA LYS A 349 30.80 4.74 -15.71
C LYS A 349 29.57 5.08 -14.88
N PRO A 350 29.38 6.33 -14.43
CA PRO A 350 28.18 6.71 -13.70
C PRO A 350 26.95 6.72 -14.62
N VAL A 351 25.84 6.16 -14.13
CA VAL A 351 24.54 6.22 -14.81
C VAL A 351 23.79 7.45 -14.30
N LYS A 352 23.42 8.35 -15.20
CA LYS A 352 22.68 9.57 -14.88
C LYS A 352 21.18 9.31 -15.03
N TRP A 353 20.58 8.70 -14.01
CA TRP A 353 19.14 8.46 -13.97
C TRP A 353 18.35 9.76 -14.01
N VAL A 354 17.27 9.77 -14.79
CA VAL A 354 16.33 10.89 -14.83
C VAL A 354 15.32 10.72 -13.73
N ARG A 355 15.21 11.75 -12.89
CA ARG A 355 14.25 11.76 -11.78
C ARG A 355 12.82 11.91 -12.33
N ILE A 356 11.91 11.03 -11.90
CA ILE A 356 10.52 11.01 -12.36
C ILE A 356 9.63 11.82 -11.43
N HIS A 357 9.69 11.53 -10.13
CA HIS A 357 8.86 12.20 -9.12
C HIS A 357 9.58 13.44 -8.59
N ASN A 358 9.09 14.60 -8.97
CA ASN A 358 9.63 15.88 -8.56
C ASN A 358 8.63 16.61 -7.66
N LEU A 359 9.07 16.97 -6.46
CA LEU A 359 8.40 17.95 -5.62
C LEU A 359 9.15 19.28 -5.72
N PRO A 360 8.46 20.42 -5.63
CA PRO A 360 9.11 21.72 -5.50
C PRO A 360 10.04 21.75 -4.28
N ASP A 361 11.13 22.53 -4.36
CA ASP A 361 12.15 22.57 -3.30
C ASP A 361 11.59 22.99 -1.93
N PHE A 362 10.54 23.80 -1.92
CA PHE A 362 9.85 24.23 -0.71
C PHE A 362 8.89 23.18 -0.11
N ALA A 363 8.69 22.03 -0.77
CA ALA A 363 7.82 20.97 -0.29
C ALA A 363 8.63 19.83 0.35
N TYR A 364 8.39 19.61 1.64
CA TYR A 364 9.02 18.51 2.38
C TYR A 364 8.18 17.25 2.29
N PHE A 365 8.81 16.15 1.92
CA PHE A 365 8.23 14.81 1.99
C PHE A 365 9.25 13.83 2.55
N ASN A 366 8.80 12.92 3.42
CA ASN A 366 9.66 11.93 4.05
C ASN A 366 9.09 10.51 3.85
N HIS A 367 9.77 9.70 3.03
CA HIS A 367 9.35 8.32 2.78
C HIS A 367 9.27 7.48 4.05
N SER A 368 10.23 7.58 4.98
CA SER A 368 10.23 6.74 6.18
C SER A 368 9.02 6.96 7.07
N GLN A 369 8.49 8.19 7.13
CA GLN A 369 7.26 8.48 7.88
C GLN A 369 6.02 7.83 7.25
N HIS A 370 5.97 7.76 5.91
CA HIS A 370 4.84 7.18 5.19
C HIS A 370 4.95 5.66 5.10
N VAL A 371 6.14 5.13 4.82
CA VAL A 371 6.36 3.70 4.58
C VAL A 371 6.51 2.92 5.89
N SER A 372 7.34 3.41 6.83
CA SER A 372 7.63 2.65 8.06
C SER A 372 6.71 3.02 9.21
N VAL A 373 6.39 4.31 9.39
CA VAL A 373 5.55 4.75 10.50
C VAL A 373 4.06 4.59 10.16
N ALA A 374 3.61 5.13 9.02
CA ALA A 374 2.20 5.02 8.62
C ALA A 374 1.86 3.66 7.98
N GLY A 375 2.86 2.88 7.56
CA GLY A 375 2.67 1.54 6.98
C GLY A 375 1.95 1.56 5.63
N LEU A 376 2.11 2.63 4.84
CA LEU A 376 1.49 2.74 3.53
C LEU A 376 2.22 1.88 2.51
N GLU A 377 1.47 1.24 1.63
CA GLU A 377 2.01 0.49 0.50
C GLU A 377 2.53 1.45 -0.59
N CYS A 378 3.55 1.03 -1.32
CA CYS A 378 4.21 1.85 -2.33
C CYS A 378 3.23 2.28 -3.44
N GLN A 379 2.34 1.37 -3.84
CA GLN A 379 1.34 1.57 -4.89
C GLN A 379 0.33 2.68 -4.56
N THR A 380 0.11 2.98 -3.27
CA THR A 380 -0.79 4.07 -2.85
C THR A 380 -0.39 5.40 -3.48
N CYS A 381 0.91 5.62 -3.67
CA CYS A 381 1.45 6.86 -4.25
C CYS A 381 2.01 6.66 -5.65
N HIS A 382 2.65 5.51 -5.91
CA HIS A 382 3.34 5.24 -7.17
C HIS A 382 2.49 4.49 -8.20
N GLY A 383 1.25 4.08 -7.85
CA GLY A 383 0.37 3.30 -8.71
C GLY A 383 0.84 1.84 -8.88
N PRO A 384 0.31 1.13 -9.88
CA PRO A 384 0.62 -0.27 -10.14
C PRO A 384 2.00 -0.43 -10.80
N VAL A 385 3.06 -0.13 -10.02
CA VAL A 385 4.46 -0.13 -10.51
C VAL A 385 4.85 -1.49 -11.10
N GLU A 386 4.32 -2.56 -10.56
CA GLU A 386 4.48 -3.94 -11.02
C GLU A 386 3.91 -4.21 -12.43
N GLU A 387 3.13 -3.29 -12.98
CA GLU A 387 2.60 -3.35 -14.34
C GLU A 387 3.34 -2.40 -15.29
N MET A 388 4.24 -1.55 -14.76
CA MET A 388 4.93 -0.52 -15.53
C MET A 388 6.19 -1.05 -16.21
N GLU A 389 6.17 -1.12 -17.52
CA GLU A 389 7.35 -1.38 -18.33
C GLU A 389 8.32 -0.19 -18.26
N VAL A 390 7.80 1.00 -18.48
CA VAL A 390 8.51 2.27 -18.25
C VAL A 390 7.83 3.01 -17.12
N MET A 391 8.60 3.38 -16.11
CA MET A 391 8.09 4.09 -14.93
C MET A 391 7.63 5.50 -15.29
N TYR A 392 6.44 5.88 -14.83
CA TYR A 392 5.88 7.22 -14.99
C TYR A 392 5.34 7.76 -13.66
N GLN A 393 5.19 9.07 -13.56
CA GLN A 393 4.59 9.71 -12.39
C GLN A 393 3.09 9.44 -12.37
N PHE A 394 2.64 8.54 -11.51
CA PHE A 394 1.24 8.14 -11.39
C PHE A 394 0.40 9.21 -10.68
N SER A 395 0.83 9.62 -9.50
CA SER A 395 0.11 10.61 -8.69
C SER A 395 0.44 12.04 -9.11
N PRO A 396 -0.53 12.98 -8.99
CA PRO A 396 -0.30 14.37 -9.38
C PRO A 396 0.68 15.09 -8.46
N LEU A 397 0.90 14.61 -7.24
CA LEU A 397 1.77 15.18 -6.20
C LEU A 397 1.45 16.64 -5.86
N THR A 398 0.22 17.09 -6.11
CA THR A 398 -0.25 18.43 -5.75
C THR A 398 -0.49 18.56 -4.24
N MET A 399 -0.44 19.77 -3.71
CA MET A 399 -0.78 20.03 -2.29
C MET A 399 -2.18 19.52 -1.94
N GLY A 400 -3.17 19.70 -2.83
CA GLY A 400 -4.53 19.23 -2.63
C GLY A 400 -4.61 17.70 -2.52
N TRP A 401 -3.84 16.97 -3.32
CA TRP A 401 -3.76 15.51 -3.26
C TRP A 401 -3.21 15.03 -1.91
N CYS A 402 -2.13 15.63 -1.42
CA CYS A 402 -1.56 15.31 -0.12
C CYS A 402 -2.54 15.62 1.04
N ILE A 403 -3.19 16.80 0.99
CA ILE A 403 -4.14 17.24 2.01
C ILE A 403 -5.36 16.29 2.08
N ASN A 404 -5.89 15.87 0.93
CA ASN A 404 -7.04 14.95 0.90
C ASN A 404 -6.65 13.59 1.49
N CYS A 405 -5.50 13.05 1.12
CA CYS A 405 -4.99 11.82 1.72
C CYS A 405 -4.86 11.94 3.25
N HIS A 406 -4.28 13.04 3.76
CA HIS A 406 -4.13 13.28 5.20
C HIS A 406 -5.46 13.46 5.95
N ARG A 407 -6.52 13.92 5.27
CA ARG A 407 -7.86 14.04 5.86
C ARG A 407 -8.59 12.71 5.97
N GLU A 408 -8.32 11.79 5.06
CA GLU A 408 -9.07 10.55 4.92
C GLU A 408 -8.32 9.34 5.48
N THR A 409 -6.98 9.35 5.43
CA THR A 409 -6.17 8.19 5.83
C THR A 409 -5.96 8.14 7.33
N ASN A 410 -6.39 7.03 7.94
CA ASN A 410 -6.10 6.73 9.33
C ASN A 410 -4.63 6.35 9.51
N VAL A 411 -4.01 6.88 10.56
CA VAL A 411 -2.62 6.55 10.88
C VAL A 411 -2.55 5.23 11.63
N LYS A 412 -1.61 4.36 11.22
CA LYS A 412 -1.26 3.14 11.94
C LYS A 412 -0.14 3.48 12.91
N VAL A 413 -0.49 3.68 14.17
CA VAL A 413 0.49 4.00 15.22
C VAL A 413 0.73 2.84 16.17
N GLN A 414 0.08 1.70 15.94
CA GLN A 414 0.31 0.45 16.64
C GLN A 414 1.78 0.06 16.46
N ASP A 415 2.43 -0.37 17.51
CA ASP A 415 3.85 -0.73 17.57
C ASP A 415 4.86 0.45 17.59
N ASN A 416 4.38 1.70 17.76
CA ASN A 416 5.26 2.86 17.93
C ASN A 416 4.97 3.58 19.24
N GLY A 417 5.71 3.22 20.31
CA GLY A 417 5.48 3.71 21.66
C GLY A 417 5.58 5.24 21.83
N TYR A 418 6.19 5.96 20.88
CA TYR A 418 6.19 7.41 20.85
C TYR A 418 4.83 7.98 20.46
N TYR A 419 4.23 7.42 19.40
CA TYR A 419 2.94 7.89 18.89
C TYR A 419 1.74 7.31 19.64
N GLU A 420 1.89 6.15 20.30
CA GLU A 420 0.81 5.48 21.03
C GLU A 420 0.16 6.38 22.08
N LYS A 421 0.96 7.04 22.91
CA LYS A 421 0.47 7.97 23.96
C LYS A 421 -0.23 9.19 23.36
N ILE A 422 0.29 9.72 22.26
CA ILE A 422 -0.31 10.86 21.55
C ILE A 422 -1.62 10.43 20.92
N HIS A 423 -1.65 9.25 20.31
CA HIS A 423 -2.85 8.67 19.71
C HIS A 423 -3.95 8.47 20.76
N GLU A 424 -3.64 7.87 21.90
CA GLU A 424 -4.62 7.66 22.99
C GLU A 424 -5.21 8.99 23.48
N ALA A 425 -4.38 9.98 23.74
CA ALA A 425 -4.82 11.29 24.21
C ALA A 425 -5.71 12.00 23.19
N LEU A 426 -5.37 11.94 21.90
CA LEU A 426 -6.12 12.59 20.83
C LEU A 426 -7.38 11.81 20.46
N SER A 427 -7.35 10.47 20.45
CA SER A 427 -8.52 9.61 20.24
C SER A 427 -9.61 9.90 21.27
N LYS A 428 -9.21 10.02 22.55
CA LYS A 428 -10.12 10.44 23.62
C LYS A 428 -10.67 11.85 23.41
N LYS A 429 -9.82 12.78 22.95
CA LYS A 429 -10.22 14.18 22.68
C LYS A 429 -11.23 14.28 21.53
N TYR A 430 -11.02 13.53 20.47
CA TYR A 430 -11.87 13.56 19.26
C TYR A 430 -13.03 12.56 19.31
N GLY A 431 -13.05 11.63 20.26
CA GLY A 431 -14.09 10.60 20.40
C GLY A 431 -14.07 9.58 19.27
N VAL A 432 -12.89 9.25 18.74
CA VAL A 432 -12.69 8.31 17.63
C VAL A 432 -11.71 7.21 18.03
N GLU A 433 -11.87 6.01 17.47
CA GLU A 433 -10.95 4.89 17.73
C GLU A 433 -9.63 5.03 16.98
N GLN A 434 -9.68 5.57 15.76
CA GLN A 434 -8.51 5.80 14.93
C GLN A 434 -8.45 7.26 14.49
N LEU A 435 -7.25 7.82 14.52
CA LEU A 435 -6.99 9.19 14.10
C LEU A 435 -6.56 9.23 12.64
N THR A 436 -7.03 10.26 11.93
CA THR A 436 -6.46 10.61 10.64
C THR A 436 -5.15 11.38 10.82
N ALA A 437 -4.32 11.43 9.76
CA ALA A 437 -3.11 12.23 9.77
C ALA A 437 -3.42 13.71 10.05
N ALA A 438 -4.56 14.23 9.57
CA ALA A 438 -5.04 15.58 9.85
C ALA A 438 -5.26 15.83 11.36
N GLN A 439 -5.90 14.89 12.05
CA GLN A 439 -6.16 14.98 13.50
C GLN A 439 -4.87 14.93 14.33
N MET A 440 -3.82 14.34 13.79
CA MET A 440 -2.49 14.34 14.38
C MET A 440 -1.62 15.56 14.00
N GLY A 441 -2.20 16.59 13.41
CA GLY A 441 -1.50 17.82 13.00
C GLY A 441 -0.81 17.74 11.65
N GLY A 442 -1.09 16.70 10.83
CA GLY A 442 -0.48 16.52 9.51
C GLY A 442 -0.90 17.52 8.45
N LEU A 443 -1.79 18.48 8.77
CA LEU A 443 -2.21 19.58 7.89
C LEU A 443 -1.58 20.93 8.25
N GLU A 444 -0.74 20.97 9.28
CA GLU A 444 -0.03 22.22 9.62
C GLU A 444 0.96 22.58 8.51
N CYS A 445 0.95 23.85 8.07
CA CYS A 445 1.76 24.32 6.95
C CYS A 445 3.25 23.97 7.11
N GLY A 446 3.81 24.16 8.30
CA GLY A 446 5.21 23.88 8.62
C GLY A 446 5.59 22.38 8.66
N LYS A 447 4.64 21.45 8.47
CA LYS A 447 4.94 20.02 8.32
C LYS A 447 5.35 19.66 6.89
N CYS A 448 4.90 20.46 5.92
CA CYS A 448 5.14 20.25 4.50
C CYS A 448 5.96 21.38 3.85
N HIS A 449 6.02 22.56 4.47
CA HIS A 449 6.72 23.73 3.96
C HIS A 449 7.75 24.25 4.98
N TYR A 450 8.95 24.66 4.48
CA TYR A 450 10.04 25.21 5.30
C TYR A 450 10.77 26.34 4.57
#